data_746de4ed05e71c711f8b6ee1cb746c17
#
_entry.id   746de4ed05e71c711f8b6ee1cb746c17
#
_cell.length_a   1.000
_cell.length_b   1.000
_cell.length_c   1.000
_cell.angle_alpha   90.00
_cell.angle_beta   90.00
_cell.angle_gamma   90.00
#
_symmetry.space_group_name_H-M   'P 1'
#
loop_
_entity.id
_entity.type
_entity.pdbx_description
1 polymer ?
#
loop_
_entity_poly.entity_id
_entity_poly.type
_entity_poly.pdbx_seq_one_letter_code
_entity_poly.pdbx_strand_id
1 'polypeptide(L)'
;QMDGSLSSLPRYPSHSFCEMGELTQTGVVQHLRNGQLLREIYIKNHKLLLSDWTAKQLYLETTGKRKSRTLQSALALLYAFLPDFDWKKINMRHQWSTIFCSGSCDCPMRNHYLEEEQRRQYSLRVKNNDLEKIYVDMAKIVGIPTRQLRASNPIDSLLCYFCHNVSFPCTKTGCIGMEHFKVIKRHQLEDERERQEKKLYFLYALLATHPLLNQTVNRLQRIAEGKKEEVFVLYSAHDVTLSPVLSALGITEARFPRFAARLVFELWQDGKKPKEHFIRILYNGADVTFQTSFCKDYYKRSSKPMCPLEKIVNFVKRDMFLVFNSTSYYDACRRRQL
;
A
#
# COMPACT_ATOMS: atom_id res chain seq x y z
N GLN A 1 -15.79 0.44 5.01
CA GLN A 1 -16.10 -0.99 4.90
C GLN A 1 -16.92 -1.43 6.09
N MET A 2 -18.14 -1.87 5.83
CA MET A 2 -19.05 -2.39 6.86
C MET A 2 -19.09 -3.93 6.85
N ASP A 3 -18.02 -4.58 6.36
CA ASP A 3 -17.86 -6.02 6.45
C ASP A 3 -17.34 -6.38 7.84
N GLY A 4 -17.67 -7.56 8.32
CA GLY A 4 -17.24 -8.03 9.62
C GLY A 4 -18.15 -7.61 10.76
N SER A 5 -17.55 -7.26 11.91
CA SER A 5 -18.24 -7.10 13.19
C SER A 5 -19.28 -5.97 13.25
N LEU A 6 -19.23 -5.00 12.35
CA LEU A 6 -20.17 -3.88 12.31
C LEU A 6 -21.18 -3.97 11.15
N SER A 7 -21.25 -5.12 10.47
CA SER A 7 -22.14 -5.31 9.32
C SER A 7 -23.63 -5.23 9.64
N SER A 8 -24.01 -5.47 10.91
CA SER A 8 -25.39 -5.37 11.40
C SER A 8 -25.87 -3.93 11.65
N LEU A 9 -24.96 -2.95 11.62
CA LEU A 9 -25.31 -1.54 11.88
C LEU A 9 -25.92 -0.88 10.63
N PRO A 10 -26.76 0.16 10.82
CA PRO A 10 -27.27 0.96 9.70
C PRO A 10 -26.12 1.51 8.85
N ARG A 11 -26.28 1.41 7.53
CA ARG A 11 -25.28 1.87 6.58
C ARG A 11 -25.53 3.29 6.15
N TYR A 12 -24.44 4.04 6.03
CA TYR A 12 -24.47 5.40 5.51
C TYR A 12 -23.38 5.59 4.45
N PRO A 13 -23.71 6.07 3.25
CA PRO A 13 -25.07 6.18 2.71
C PRO A 13 -25.76 4.82 2.57
N SER A 14 -27.09 4.80 2.40
CA SER A 14 -27.87 3.56 2.25
C SER A 14 -27.48 2.77 0.99
N HIS A 15 -27.79 1.47 0.95
CA HIS A 15 -27.53 0.61 -0.21
C HIS A 15 -28.11 1.10 -1.54
N SER A 16 -29.18 1.88 -1.51
CA SER A 16 -29.80 2.44 -2.71
C SER A 16 -28.93 3.45 -3.45
N PHE A 17 -27.92 4.01 -2.75
CA PHE A 17 -27.04 5.05 -3.30
C PHE A 17 -25.59 4.65 -3.40
N CYS A 18 -25.15 3.59 -2.72
CA CYS A 18 -23.74 3.22 -2.66
C CYS A 18 -23.59 1.72 -2.36
N GLU A 19 -22.75 1.06 -3.09
CA GLU A 19 -22.37 -0.32 -2.80
C GLU A 19 -21.23 -0.39 -1.75
N MET A 20 -21.21 -1.48 -0.99
CA MET A 20 -20.12 -1.70 -0.04
C MET A 20 -18.76 -1.82 -0.73
N GLY A 21 -17.76 -1.17 -0.15
CA GLY A 21 -16.39 -1.25 -0.60
C GLY A 21 -16.05 -0.30 -1.75
N GLU A 22 -16.98 0.55 -2.17
CA GLU A 22 -16.72 1.60 -3.14
C GLU A 22 -15.99 2.79 -2.52
N LEU A 23 -15.38 3.59 -3.38
CA LEU A 23 -14.72 4.83 -2.99
C LEU A 23 -15.77 5.89 -2.68
N THR A 24 -15.60 6.62 -1.58
CA THR A 24 -16.46 7.75 -1.24
C THR A 24 -16.14 8.96 -2.11
N GLN A 25 -17.05 9.93 -2.18
CA GLN A 25 -16.82 11.21 -2.87
C GLN A 25 -15.55 11.91 -2.35
N THR A 26 -15.34 11.91 -1.04
CA THR A 26 -14.10 12.44 -0.43
C THR A 26 -12.86 11.69 -0.94
N GLY A 27 -12.93 10.36 -1.03
CA GLY A 27 -11.87 9.54 -1.58
C GLY A 27 -11.57 9.85 -3.04
N VAL A 28 -12.60 10.08 -3.86
CA VAL A 28 -12.44 10.53 -5.26
C VAL A 28 -11.69 11.86 -5.30
N VAL A 29 -12.12 12.85 -4.50
CA VAL A 29 -11.46 14.17 -4.44
C VAL A 29 -9.98 14.07 -4.01
N GLN A 30 -9.66 13.19 -3.05
CA GLN A 30 -8.27 12.96 -2.65
C GLN A 30 -7.42 12.45 -3.81
N HIS A 31 -7.93 11.52 -4.62
CA HIS A 31 -7.22 10.99 -5.78
C HIS A 31 -7.15 11.98 -6.94
N LEU A 32 -8.18 12.79 -7.17
CA LEU A 32 -8.13 13.90 -8.11
C LEU A 32 -7.02 14.91 -7.74
N ARG A 33 -6.91 15.29 -6.46
CA ARG A 33 -5.84 16.16 -5.95
C ARG A 33 -4.46 15.55 -6.14
N ASN A 34 -4.31 14.25 -5.88
CA ASN A 34 -3.06 13.54 -6.18
C ASN A 34 -2.73 13.59 -7.67
N GLY A 35 -3.71 13.36 -8.54
CA GLY A 35 -3.54 13.44 -9.99
C GLY A 35 -3.12 14.84 -10.42
N GLN A 36 -3.78 15.89 -9.92
CA GLN A 36 -3.41 17.30 -10.20
C GLN A 36 -1.98 17.61 -9.77
N LEU A 37 -1.57 17.22 -8.56
CA LEU A 37 -0.21 17.41 -8.06
C LEU A 37 0.82 16.72 -8.95
N LEU A 38 0.59 15.46 -9.31
CA LEU A 38 1.48 14.71 -10.19
C LEU A 38 1.51 15.33 -11.61
N ARG A 39 0.38 15.85 -12.10
CA ARG A 39 0.31 16.57 -13.39
C ARG A 39 1.19 17.80 -13.38
N GLU A 40 1.13 18.63 -12.34
CA GLU A 40 2.00 19.81 -12.22
C GLU A 40 3.48 19.40 -12.29
N ILE A 41 3.87 18.39 -11.53
CA ILE A 41 5.26 17.95 -11.43
C ILE A 41 5.71 17.29 -12.75
N TYR A 42 5.03 16.23 -13.17
CA TYR A 42 5.56 15.34 -14.22
C TYR A 42 5.12 15.75 -15.64
N ILE A 43 3.92 16.29 -15.80
CA ILE A 43 3.43 16.69 -17.12
C ILE A 43 3.87 18.11 -17.45
N LYS A 44 3.59 19.09 -16.56
CA LYS A 44 3.88 20.48 -16.86
C LYS A 44 5.38 20.81 -16.75
N ASN A 45 6.03 20.38 -15.67
CA ASN A 45 7.44 20.73 -15.44
C ASN A 45 8.39 19.80 -16.18
N HIS A 46 8.18 18.48 -16.12
CA HIS A 46 9.10 17.50 -16.71
C HIS A 46 8.69 17.01 -18.11
N LYS A 47 7.51 17.38 -18.64
CA LYS A 47 7.04 17.00 -19.97
C LYS A 47 7.03 15.47 -20.18
N LEU A 48 6.69 14.70 -19.13
CA LEU A 48 6.73 13.23 -19.14
C LEU A 48 5.80 12.65 -20.22
N LEU A 49 4.62 13.26 -20.41
CA LEU A 49 3.66 12.92 -21.46
C LEU A 49 3.21 14.22 -22.14
N LEU A 50 3.04 14.17 -23.45
CA LEU A 50 2.49 15.25 -24.26
C LEU A 50 0.99 15.01 -24.51
N SER A 51 0.31 15.95 -25.16
CA SER A 51 -1.13 15.84 -25.47
C SER A 51 -1.45 14.69 -26.45
N ASP A 52 -0.49 14.29 -27.26
CA ASP A 52 -0.57 13.18 -28.22
C ASP A 52 -0.19 11.80 -27.62
N TRP A 53 -0.15 11.68 -26.30
CA TRP A 53 0.18 10.43 -25.61
C TRP A 53 -0.65 9.23 -26.09
N THR A 54 -0.05 8.04 -26.05
CA THR A 54 -0.68 6.80 -26.44
C THR A 54 -0.77 5.80 -25.28
N ALA A 55 -1.67 4.84 -25.40
CA ALA A 55 -1.82 3.77 -24.40
C ALA A 55 -0.53 2.96 -24.16
N LYS A 56 0.38 2.90 -25.14
CA LYS A 56 1.66 2.20 -25.03
C LYS A 56 2.61 2.84 -24.01
N GLN A 57 2.47 4.15 -23.77
CA GLN A 57 3.27 4.88 -22.81
C GLN A 57 2.81 4.67 -21.35
N LEU A 58 1.67 4.00 -21.16
CA LEU A 58 1.08 3.74 -19.86
C LEU A 58 1.07 2.25 -19.53
N TYR A 59 1.38 1.91 -18.27
CA TYR A 59 1.04 0.62 -17.70
C TYR A 59 0.19 0.82 -16.47
N LEU A 60 -1.02 0.28 -16.48
CA LEU A 60 -2.03 0.50 -15.46
C LEU A 60 -2.52 -0.82 -14.92
N GLU A 61 -2.36 -1.06 -13.62
CA GLU A 61 -2.80 -2.30 -12.98
C GLU A 61 -3.38 -2.02 -11.59
N THR A 62 -4.48 -2.68 -11.28
CA THR A 62 -5.15 -2.57 -9.98
C THR A 62 -5.36 -3.94 -9.38
N THR A 63 -5.44 -4.01 -8.05
CA THR A 63 -5.85 -5.25 -7.38
C THR A 63 -7.26 -5.63 -7.81
N GLY A 64 -7.40 -6.79 -8.45
CA GLY A 64 -8.68 -7.24 -8.99
C GLY A 64 -9.55 -7.91 -7.93
N LYS A 65 -10.68 -7.27 -7.62
CA LYS A 65 -11.89 -7.89 -7.06
C LYS A 65 -13.11 -7.19 -7.65
N ARG A 66 -14.25 -7.87 -7.72
CA ARG A 66 -15.45 -7.46 -8.48
C ARG A 66 -15.94 -6.02 -8.25
N LYS A 67 -15.60 -5.38 -7.14
CA LYS A 67 -16.00 -4.01 -6.79
C LYS A 67 -14.82 -3.35 -6.13
N SER A 68 -14.00 -2.71 -6.92
CA SER A 68 -12.69 -2.31 -6.43
C SER A 68 -12.58 -0.80 -6.33
N ARG A 69 -12.57 -0.31 -5.09
CA ARG A 69 -12.15 1.07 -4.80
C ARG A 69 -10.76 1.39 -5.36
N THR A 70 -9.92 0.38 -5.57
CA THR A 70 -8.60 0.57 -6.21
C THR A 70 -8.73 0.95 -7.68
N LEU A 71 -9.69 0.37 -8.42
CA LEU A 71 -10.01 0.80 -9.78
C LEU A 71 -10.51 2.24 -9.81
N GLN A 72 -11.48 2.58 -8.95
CA GLN A 72 -12.03 3.93 -8.85
C GLN A 72 -10.96 4.95 -8.46
N SER A 73 -10.06 4.60 -7.53
CA SER A 73 -8.92 5.42 -7.13
C SER A 73 -7.97 5.70 -8.30
N ALA A 74 -7.63 4.65 -9.06
CA ALA A 74 -6.77 4.79 -10.24
C ALA A 74 -7.40 5.68 -11.30
N LEU A 75 -8.69 5.48 -11.60
CA LEU A 75 -9.41 6.29 -12.60
C LEU A 75 -9.52 7.76 -12.19
N ALA A 76 -9.82 8.05 -10.93
CA ALA A 76 -9.86 9.41 -10.40
C ALA A 76 -8.48 10.11 -10.51
N LEU A 77 -7.41 9.39 -10.15
CA LEU A 77 -6.05 9.91 -10.29
C LEU A 77 -5.72 10.20 -11.76
N LEU A 78 -5.95 9.25 -12.65
CA LEU A 78 -5.64 9.39 -14.08
C LEU A 78 -6.43 10.50 -14.76
N TYR A 79 -7.71 10.66 -14.41
CA TYR A 79 -8.55 11.74 -14.93
C TYR A 79 -7.94 13.12 -14.69
N ALA A 80 -7.36 13.34 -13.52
CA ALA A 80 -6.71 14.61 -13.18
C ALA A 80 -5.23 14.70 -13.64
N PHE A 81 -4.56 13.56 -13.81
CA PHE A 81 -3.14 13.48 -14.17
C PHE A 81 -2.90 13.64 -15.66
N LEU A 82 -3.63 12.86 -16.50
CA LEU A 82 -3.35 12.80 -17.92
C LEU A 82 -3.75 14.10 -18.66
N PRO A 83 -2.92 14.60 -19.59
CA PRO A 83 -3.35 15.62 -20.51
C PRO A 83 -4.44 15.02 -21.44
N ASP A 84 -5.50 15.79 -21.69
CA ASP A 84 -6.59 15.39 -22.59
C ASP A 84 -7.08 13.96 -22.36
N PHE A 85 -7.56 13.71 -21.12
CA PHE A 85 -7.98 12.39 -20.69
C PHE A 85 -9.05 11.78 -21.62
N ASP A 86 -8.78 10.59 -22.13
CA ASP A 86 -9.67 9.85 -23.00
C ASP A 86 -9.85 8.42 -22.51
N TRP A 87 -11.08 8.06 -22.12
CA TRP A 87 -11.45 6.72 -21.66
C TRP A 87 -11.07 5.61 -22.65
N LYS A 88 -11.17 5.90 -23.97
CA LYS A 88 -10.89 4.93 -25.02
C LYS A 88 -9.42 4.54 -25.10
N LYS A 89 -8.54 5.39 -24.59
CA LYS A 89 -7.10 5.15 -24.53
C LYS A 89 -6.67 4.42 -23.25
N ILE A 90 -7.57 4.28 -22.25
CA ILE A 90 -7.24 3.65 -20.97
C ILE A 90 -7.39 2.15 -21.05
N ASN A 91 -6.26 1.44 -21.04
CA ASN A 91 -6.20 -0.01 -20.91
C ASN A 91 -5.72 -0.38 -19.50
N MET A 92 -6.64 -0.64 -18.59
CA MET A 92 -6.33 -0.97 -17.20
C MET A 92 -6.53 -2.45 -16.91
N ARG A 93 -5.48 -3.09 -16.40
CA ARG A 93 -5.53 -4.47 -15.93
C ARG A 93 -6.20 -4.50 -14.56
N HIS A 94 -7.45 -4.96 -14.54
CA HIS A 94 -8.26 -5.12 -13.34
C HIS A 94 -8.64 -6.58 -13.17
N GLN A 95 -7.68 -7.39 -12.70
CA GLN A 95 -7.84 -8.83 -12.54
C GLN A 95 -7.00 -9.33 -11.36
N TRP A 96 -7.21 -10.58 -10.96
CA TRP A 96 -6.31 -11.23 -10.03
C TRP A 96 -4.89 -11.23 -10.60
N SER A 97 -3.97 -10.68 -9.84
CA SER A 97 -2.57 -10.59 -10.22
C SER A 97 -1.68 -11.12 -9.11
N THR A 98 -0.71 -11.95 -9.50
CA THR A 98 0.29 -12.50 -8.59
C THR A 98 1.28 -11.46 -8.09
N ILE A 99 1.38 -10.30 -8.76
CA ILE A 99 2.33 -9.25 -8.37
C ILE A 99 2.00 -8.63 -7.02
N PHE A 100 0.72 -8.54 -6.66
CA PHE A 100 0.31 -8.01 -5.35
C PHE A 100 0.35 -9.07 -4.24
N CYS A 101 0.56 -10.33 -4.58
CA CYS A 101 0.69 -11.47 -3.66
C CYS A 101 -0.44 -11.55 -2.59
N SER A 102 -1.59 -10.94 -2.87
CA SER A 102 -2.73 -10.87 -1.95
C SER A 102 -3.62 -12.11 -2.10
N GLY A 103 -3.12 -13.27 -1.66
CA GLY A 103 -3.83 -14.55 -1.67
C GLY A 103 -3.64 -15.38 -2.94
N SER A 104 -2.81 -14.95 -3.90
CA SER A 104 -2.61 -15.63 -5.18
C SER A 104 -1.16 -16.02 -5.49
N CYS A 105 -0.19 -15.70 -4.62
CA CYS A 105 1.19 -16.11 -4.86
C CYS A 105 1.51 -17.46 -4.20
N ASP A 106 2.19 -18.32 -4.96
CA ASP A 106 2.69 -19.60 -4.46
C ASP A 106 3.98 -19.40 -3.66
N CYS A 107 3.82 -19.01 -2.39
CA CYS A 107 4.91 -18.79 -1.45
C CYS A 107 4.53 -19.28 -0.04
N PRO A 108 4.73 -20.56 0.28
CA PRO A 108 4.36 -21.13 1.58
C PRO A 108 4.97 -20.40 2.77
N MET A 109 6.25 -20.00 2.68
CA MET A 109 6.91 -19.29 3.76
C MET A 109 6.33 -17.88 4.00
N ARG A 110 5.91 -17.18 2.95
CA ARG A 110 5.18 -15.91 3.08
C ARG A 110 3.89 -16.11 3.88
N ASN A 111 3.13 -17.16 3.59
CA ASN A 111 1.89 -17.48 4.29
C ASN A 111 2.16 -17.82 5.76
N HIS A 112 3.19 -18.61 6.02
CA HIS A 112 3.62 -18.95 7.37
C HIS A 112 3.94 -17.69 8.20
N TYR A 113 4.76 -16.78 7.69
CA TYR A 113 5.08 -15.53 8.40
C TYR A 113 3.87 -14.62 8.61
N LEU A 114 2.94 -14.58 7.65
CA LEU A 114 1.69 -13.84 7.80
C LEU A 114 0.82 -14.41 8.94
N GLU A 115 0.66 -15.73 8.99
CA GLU A 115 -0.12 -16.41 10.03
C GLU A 115 0.49 -16.23 11.42
N GLU A 116 1.82 -16.31 11.54
CA GLU A 116 2.52 -16.05 12.80
C GLU A 116 2.30 -14.58 13.25
N GLU A 117 2.41 -13.64 12.34
CA GLU A 117 2.16 -12.24 12.66
C GLU A 117 0.69 -11.99 13.07
N GLN A 118 -0.26 -12.61 12.40
CA GLN A 118 -1.67 -12.53 12.77
C GLN A 118 -1.94 -13.13 14.16
N ARG A 119 -1.30 -14.26 14.50
CA ARG A 119 -1.36 -14.87 15.84
C ARG A 119 -0.78 -13.93 16.90
N ARG A 120 0.35 -13.32 16.62
CA ARG A 120 0.97 -12.32 17.51
C ARG A 120 0.01 -11.15 17.77
N GLN A 121 -0.54 -10.55 16.73
CA GLN A 121 -1.47 -9.42 16.83
C GLN A 121 -2.73 -9.79 17.62
N TYR A 122 -3.29 -10.97 17.38
CA TYR A 122 -4.44 -11.45 18.13
C TYR A 122 -4.11 -11.62 19.61
N SER A 123 -2.96 -12.22 19.94
CA SER A 123 -2.50 -12.39 21.32
C SER A 123 -2.33 -11.06 22.06
N LEU A 124 -1.78 -10.03 21.38
CA LEU A 124 -1.65 -8.67 21.97
C LEU A 124 -3.02 -8.05 22.28
N ARG A 125 -3.97 -8.18 21.35
CA ARG A 125 -5.34 -7.69 21.59
C ARG A 125 -6.03 -8.36 22.77
N VAL A 126 -5.86 -9.68 22.89
CA VAL A 126 -6.44 -10.45 24.03
C VAL A 126 -5.83 -10.06 25.37
N LYS A 127 -4.54 -9.77 25.42
CA LYS A 127 -3.81 -9.43 26.65
C LYS A 127 -3.99 -7.97 27.08
N ASN A 128 -4.56 -7.12 26.25
CA ASN A 128 -4.71 -5.70 26.54
C ASN A 128 -6.03 -5.44 27.25
N ASN A 129 -5.97 -5.13 28.57
CA ASN A 129 -7.15 -4.92 29.41
C ASN A 129 -8.01 -3.72 28.96
N ASP A 130 -7.41 -2.65 28.44
CA ASP A 130 -8.16 -1.48 27.97
C ASP A 130 -8.94 -1.81 26.70
N LEU A 131 -8.34 -2.55 25.77
CA LEU A 131 -9.04 -3.07 24.59
C LEU A 131 -10.15 -4.04 24.96
N GLU A 132 -9.93 -4.91 25.94
CA GLU A 132 -10.95 -5.86 26.38
C GLU A 132 -12.21 -5.15 26.88
N LYS A 133 -12.05 -4.13 27.74
CA LYS A 133 -13.19 -3.32 28.21
C LYS A 133 -13.96 -2.71 27.05
N ILE A 134 -13.24 -2.09 26.10
CA ILE A 134 -13.82 -1.47 24.89
C ILE A 134 -14.52 -2.50 24.01
N TYR A 135 -13.92 -3.66 23.79
CA TYR A 135 -14.56 -4.72 23.00
C TYR A 135 -15.81 -5.30 23.66
N VAL A 136 -15.81 -5.45 24.99
CA VAL A 136 -17.00 -5.89 25.74
C VAL A 136 -18.13 -4.88 25.62
N ASP A 137 -17.85 -3.60 25.79
CA ASP A 137 -18.85 -2.55 25.68
C ASP A 137 -19.40 -2.41 24.26
N MET A 138 -18.52 -2.32 23.26
CA MET A 138 -18.94 -2.30 21.86
C MET A 138 -19.75 -3.54 21.45
N ALA A 139 -19.37 -4.72 21.93
CA ALA A 139 -20.07 -5.97 21.65
C ALA A 139 -21.52 -5.94 22.15
N LYS A 140 -21.76 -5.38 23.33
CA LYS A 140 -23.12 -5.15 23.87
C LYS A 140 -23.92 -4.19 23.00
N ILE A 141 -23.29 -3.08 22.57
CA ILE A 141 -23.92 -2.07 21.71
C ILE A 141 -24.32 -2.70 20.35
N VAL A 142 -23.42 -3.45 19.74
CA VAL A 142 -23.62 -4.00 18.38
C VAL A 142 -24.41 -5.32 18.36
N GLY A 143 -24.56 -5.95 19.52
CA GLY A 143 -25.30 -7.21 19.65
C GLY A 143 -24.55 -8.43 19.08
N ILE A 144 -23.21 -8.47 19.15
CA ILE A 144 -22.37 -9.59 18.69
C ILE A 144 -21.44 -10.10 19.81
N PRO A 145 -20.94 -11.34 19.71
CA PRO A 145 -19.98 -11.85 20.69
C PRO A 145 -18.68 -11.05 20.70
N THR A 146 -18.14 -10.72 21.88
CA THR A 146 -16.85 -10.01 22.06
C THR A 146 -15.70 -10.70 21.33
N ARG A 147 -15.68 -12.03 21.28
CA ARG A 147 -14.69 -12.82 20.53
C ARG A 147 -14.68 -12.46 19.04
N GLN A 148 -15.85 -12.28 18.45
CA GLN A 148 -15.98 -11.90 17.04
C GLN A 148 -15.44 -10.49 16.80
N LEU A 149 -15.73 -9.54 17.67
CA LEU A 149 -15.24 -8.19 17.59
C LEU A 149 -13.71 -8.12 17.71
N ARG A 150 -13.13 -8.87 18.66
CA ARG A 150 -11.66 -9.00 18.80
C ARG A 150 -10.99 -9.54 17.55
N ALA A 151 -11.56 -10.59 16.95
CA ALA A 151 -10.99 -11.24 15.78
C ALA A 151 -10.97 -10.33 14.56
N SER A 152 -12.02 -9.53 14.37
CA SER A 152 -12.21 -8.71 13.17
C SER A 152 -11.58 -7.30 13.25
N ASN A 153 -11.16 -6.83 14.43
CA ASN A 153 -10.63 -5.49 14.68
C ASN A 153 -11.38 -4.38 13.90
N PRO A 154 -12.36 -3.69 14.52
CA PRO A 154 -13.28 -2.79 13.82
C PRO A 154 -12.65 -1.45 13.39
N ILE A 155 -11.34 -1.29 13.47
CA ILE A 155 -10.66 -0.02 13.22
C ILE A 155 -10.97 0.59 11.85
N ASP A 156 -11.02 -0.22 10.79
CA ASP A 156 -11.30 0.27 9.43
C ASP A 156 -12.69 0.89 9.33
N SER A 157 -13.68 0.23 9.94
CA SER A 157 -15.05 0.74 9.97
C SER A 157 -15.13 2.05 10.76
N LEU A 158 -14.51 2.11 11.93
CA LEU A 158 -14.49 3.32 12.77
C LEU A 158 -13.74 4.47 12.10
N LEU A 159 -12.66 4.19 11.39
CA LEU A 159 -11.93 5.20 10.60
C LEU A 159 -12.82 5.81 9.51
N CYS A 160 -13.69 5.03 8.87
CA CYS A 160 -14.61 5.56 7.87
C CYS A 160 -15.56 6.60 8.50
N TYR A 161 -16.17 6.31 9.64
CA TYR A 161 -17.02 7.28 10.36
C TYR A 161 -16.23 8.53 10.73
N PHE A 162 -15.08 8.36 11.35
CA PHE A 162 -14.23 9.47 11.81
C PHE A 162 -13.77 10.36 10.66
N CYS A 163 -13.21 9.78 9.60
CA CYS A 163 -12.63 10.54 8.47
C CYS A 163 -13.67 11.27 7.62
N HIS A 164 -14.92 10.83 7.65
CA HIS A 164 -16.04 11.48 6.93
C HIS A 164 -16.89 12.39 7.82
N ASN A 165 -16.46 12.60 9.07
CA ASN A 165 -17.20 13.40 10.05
C ASN A 165 -18.66 12.96 10.20
N VAL A 166 -18.88 11.63 10.18
CA VAL A 166 -20.17 10.99 10.40
C VAL A 166 -20.23 10.51 11.85
N SER A 167 -21.35 10.68 12.51
CA SER A 167 -21.55 10.19 13.87
C SER A 167 -21.37 8.69 13.95
N PHE A 168 -20.70 8.22 15.00
CA PHE A 168 -20.59 6.78 15.24
C PHE A 168 -21.97 6.17 15.46
N PRO A 169 -22.12 4.86 15.14
CA PRO A 169 -23.43 4.24 15.17
C PRO A 169 -23.98 4.04 16.57
N CYS A 170 -25.29 4.20 16.69
CA CYS A 170 -26.07 3.93 17.89
C CYS A 170 -27.05 2.77 17.64
N THR A 171 -27.36 2.02 18.69
CA THR A 171 -28.42 1.02 18.76
C THR A 171 -29.35 1.35 19.95
N LYS A 172 -30.33 0.50 20.18
CA LYS A 172 -31.21 0.63 21.37
C LYS A 172 -30.45 0.43 22.69
N THR A 173 -29.29 -0.21 22.65
CA THR A 173 -28.46 -0.56 23.82
C THR A 173 -27.37 0.47 24.12
N GLY A 174 -27.14 1.45 23.22
CA GLY A 174 -26.14 2.48 23.40
C GLY A 174 -25.52 2.99 22.12
N CYS A 175 -24.53 3.85 22.23
CA CYS A 175 -23.78 4.41 21.11
C CYS A 175 -22.29 4.06 21.18
N ILE A 176 -21.70 3.73 20.05
CA ILE A 176 -20.23 3.74 19.93
C ILE A 176 -19.80 5.21 19.99
N GLY A 177 -18.81 5.52 20.83
CA GLY A 177 -18.32 6.86 21.04
C GLY A 177 -16.87 7.07 20.62
N MET A 178 -16.42 8.30 20.75
CA MET A 178 -15.05 8.70 20.45
C MET A 178 -14.01 7.98 21.33
N GLU A 179 -14.37 7.62 22.55
CA GLU A 179 -13.52 6.87 23.49
C GLU A 179 -13.19 5.47 22.93
N HIS A 180 -14.18 4.77 22.38
CA HIS A 180 -13.97 3.46 21.73
C HIS A 180 -12.97 3.58 20.57
N PHE A 181 -13.19 4.58 19.70
CA PHE A 181 -12.31 4.85 18.58
C PHE A 181 -10.88 5.19 19.03
N LYS A 182 -10.73 6.08 20.02
CA LYS A 182 -9.40 6.52 20.50
C LYS A 182 -8.57 5.37 21.05
N VAL A 183 -9.17 4.47 21.85
CA VAL A 183 -8.46 3.32 22.43
C VAL A 183 -8.04 2.35 21.35
N ILE A 184 -8.97 1.96 20.45
CA ILE A 184 -8.65 1.05 19.35
C ILE A 184 -7.60 1.66 18.41
N LYS A 185 -7.71 2.95 18.09
CA LYS A 185 -6.78 3.65 17.22
C LYS A 185 -5.38 3.75 17.82
N ARG A 186 -5.27 4.07 19.12
CA ARG A 186 -3.99 4.11 19.83
C ARG A 186 -3.30 2.74 19.76
N HIS A 187 -4.01 1.68 20.15
CA HIS A 187 -3.47 0.33 20.10
C HIS A 187 -3.06 -0.09 18.69
N GLN A 188 -3.85 0.27 17.66
CA GLN A 188 -3.48 0.00 16.27
C GLN A 188 -2.16 0.69 15.90
N LEU A 189 -1.95 1.92 16.33
CA LEU A 189 -0.71 2.67 16.04
C LEU A 189 0.50 2.08 16.78
N GLU A 190 0.31 1.63 18.01
CA GLU A 190 1.35 0.96 18.82
C GLU A 190 1.74 -0.38 18.17
N ASP A 191 0.74 -1.21 17.81
CA ASP A 191 0.99 -2.50 17.14
C ASP A 191 1.68 -2.32 15.78
N GLU A 192 1.26 -1.33 14.97
CA GLU A 192 1.92 -1.01 13.70
C GLU A 192 3.38 -0.59 13.90
N ARG A 193 3.65 0.21 14.92
CA ARG A 193 5.02 0.62 15.26
C ARG A 193 5.88 -0.56 15.67
N GLU A 194 5.40 -1.39 16.60
CA GLU A 194 6.11 -2.59 17.03
C GLU A 194 6.32 -3.58 15.88
N ARG A 195 5.32 -3.74 15.03
CA ARG A 195 5.36 -4.65 13.88
C ARG A 195 6.51 -4.31 12.93
N GLN A 196 6.73 -3.02 12.65
CA GLN A 196 7.81 -2.57 11.76
C GLN A 196 9.21 -2.94 12.30
N GLU A 197 9.35 -3.11 13.60
CA GLU A 197 10.61 -3.49 14.26
C GLU A 197 10.81 -5.03 14.33
N LYS A 198 9.78 -5.83 14.02
CA LYS A 198 9.85 -7.29 14.14
C LYS A 198 10.45 -7.93 12.89
N LYS A 199 11.46 -8.78 13.12
CA LYS A 199 12.07 -9.62 12.06
C LYS A 199 11.02 -10.42 11.31
N LEU A 200 10.02 -10.95 12.00
CA LEU A 200 8.93 -11.75 11.41
C LEU A 200 8.18 -10.98 10.32
N TYR A 201 7.77 -9.75 10.61
CA TYR A 201 7.07 -8.92 9.64
C TYR A 201 7.97 -8.50 8.47
N PHE A 202 9.24 -8.22 8.74
CA PHE A 202 10.21 -7.93 7.69
C PHE A 202 10.41 -9.11 6.74
N LEU A 203 10.51 -10.34 7.25
CA LEU A 203 10.60 -11.55 6.43
C LEU A 203 9.35 -11.74 5.57
N TYR A 204 8.17 -11.56 6.17
CA TYR A 204 6.90 -11.53 5.42
C TYR A 204 6.93 -10.48 4.31
N ALA A 205 7.34 -9.25 4.63
CA ALA A 205 7.37 -8.13 3.70
C ALA A 205 8.26 -8.39 2.49
N LEU A 206 9.47 -8.93 2.67
CA LEU A 206 10.37 -9.28 1.58
C LEU A 206 9.72 -10.25 0.60
N LEU A 207 9.11 -11.34 1.09
CA LEU A 207 8.48 -12.35 0.24
C LEU A 207 7.18 -11.84 -0.41
N ALA A 208 6.36 -11.10 0.34
CA ALA A 208 5.08 -10.60 -0.15
C ALA A 208 5.23 -9.53 -1.25
N THR A 209 6.32 -8.77 -1.22
CA THR A 209 6.50 -7.62 -2.11
C THR A 209 7.46 -7.87 -3.28
N HIS A 210 8.25 -8.94 -3.21
CA HIS A 210 9.20 -9.26 -4.27
C HIS A 210 8.59 -9.29 -5.67
N PRO A 211 7.42 -9.92 -5.94
CA PRO A 211 6.86 -9.94 -7.29
C PRO A 211 6.61 -8.52 -7.85
N LEU A 212 6.07 -7.62 -7.04
CA LEU A 212 5.83 -6.22 -7.43
C LEU A 212 7.13 -5.45 -7.64
N LEU A 213 8.07 -5.57 -6.70
CA LEU A 213 9.36 -4.89 -6.79
C LEU A 213 10.19 -5.41 -7.97
N ASN A 214 10.18 -6.71 -8.22
CA ASN A 214 10.88 -7.31 -9.36
C ASN A 214 10.29 -6.83 -10.70
N GLN A 215 8.97 -6.77 -10.82
CA GLN A 215 8.34 -6.20 -12.02
C GLN A 215 8.70 -4.71 -12.19
N THR A 216 8.73 -3.96 -11.11
CA THR A 216 9.11 -2.54 -11.11
C THR A 216 10.55 -2.36 -11.58
N VAL A 217 11.52 -3.04 -10.98
CA VAL A 217 12.92 -2.89 -11.37
C VAL A 217 13.21 -3.41 -12.78
N ASN A 218 12.54 -4.47 -13.23
CA ASN A 218 12.66 -4.94 -14.61
C ASN A 218 12.17 -3.90 -15.62
N ARG A 219 11.10 -3.14 -15.32
CA ARG A 219 10.64 -2.02 -16.16
C ARG A 219 11.67 -0.88 -16.17
N LEU A 220 12.15 -0.47 -15.00
CA LEU A 220 13.18 0.57 -14.89
C LEU A 220 14.44 0.22 -15.69
N GLN A 221 14.92 -1.03 -15.61
CA GLN A 221 16.06 -1.50 -16.39
C GLN A 221 15.80 -1.45 -17.90
N ARG A 222 14.63 -1.92 -18.36
CA ARG A 222 14.29 -1.89 -19.79
C ARG A 222 14.22 -0.47 -20.34
N ILE A 223 13.74 0.49 -19.54
CA ILE A 223 13.74 1.90 -19.92
C ILE A 223 15.18 2.42 -19.97
N ALA A 224 16.01 2.13 -18.96
CA ALA A 224 17.42 2.51 -18.94
C ALA A 224 18.22 1.94 -20.13
N GLU A 225 17.82 0.78 -20.65
CA GLU A 225 18.39 0.14 -21.84
C GLU A 225 17.77 0.64 -23.16
N GLY A 226 16.85 1.60 -23.11
CA GLY A 226 16.15 2.11 -24.30
C GLY A 226 15.17 1.13 -24.95
N LYS A 227 14.76 0.06 -24.23
CA LYS A 227 13.95 -1.04 -24.76
C LYS A 227 12.46 -0.95 -24.43
N LYS A 228 12.00 0.15 -23.82
CA LYS A 228 10.64 0.26 -23.30
C LYS A 228 10.00 1.58 -23.66
N GLU A 229 8.72 1.54 -24.00
CA GLU A 229 7.92 2.71 -24.34
C GLU A 229 7.14 3.28 -23.15
N GLU A 230 6.86 2.46 -22.12
CA GLU A 230 6.08 2.88 -20.96
C GLU A 230 6.87 3.90 -20.13
N VAL A 231 6.34 5.10 -20.02
CA VAL A 231 6.94 6.19 -19.23
C VAL A 231 6.22 6.43 -17.92
N PHE A 232 4.99 5.95 -17.80
CA PHE A 232 4.19 6.03 -16.58
C PHE A 232 3.58 4.68 -16.22
N VAL A 233 3.82 4.26 -14.99
CA VAL A 233 3.32 3.00 -14.44
C VAL A 233 2.50 3.30 -13.20
N LEU A 234 1.25 2.81 -13.14
CA LEU A 234 0.38 2.94 -12.00
C LEU A 234 -0.04 1.58 -11.47
N TYR A 235 0.32 1.30 -10.23
CA TYR A 235 -0.19 0.20 -9.43
C TYR A 235 -1.16 0.76 -8.37
N SER A 236 -2.45 0.49 -8.50
CA SER A 236 -3.43 0.88 -7.51
C SER A 236 -3.79 -0.31 -6.62
N ALA A 237 -3.43 -0.20 -5.34
CA ALA A 237 -3.50 -1.30 -4.40
C ALA A 237 -4.03 -0.85 -3.01
N HIS A 238 -3.82 -1.67 -2.02
CA HIS A 238 -4.27 -1.48 -0.65
C HIS A 238 -3.10 -1.13 0.28
N ASP A 239 -3.42 -0.68 1.49
CA ASP A 239 -2.50 -0.50 2.60
C ASP A 239 -1.73 -1.80 2.94
N VAL A 240 -2.41 -2.96 2.87
CA VAL A 240 -1.80 -4.30 3.02
C VAL A 240 -0.79 -4.65 1.92
N THR A 241 -0.71 -3.86 0.84
CA THR A 241 0.35 -3.94 -0.17
C THR A 241 1.44 -2.90 0.12
N LEU A 242 1.03 -1.67 0.41
CA LEU A 242 1.96 -0.54 0.56
C LEU A 242 2.80 -0.65 1.84
N SER A 243 2.19 -1.05 2.98
CA SER A 243 2.91 -1.20 4.25
C SER A 243 4.06 -2.23 4.17
N PRO A 244 3.86 -3.45 3.63
CA PRO A 244 4.98 -4.37 3.41
C PRO A 244 6.04 -3.83 2.43
N VAL A 245 5.66 -3.08 1.39
CA VAL A 245 6.65 -2.48 0.47
C VAL A 245 7.55 -1.50 1.21
N LEU A 246 6.99 -0.61 2.03
CA LEU A 246 7.76 0.32 2.85
C LEU A 246 8.71 -0.42 3.80
N SER A 247 8.22 -1.47 4.47
CA SER A 247 9.04 -2.31 5.36
C SER A 247 10.16 -3.02 4.61
N ALA A 248 9.88 -3.65 3.46
CA ALA A 248 10.88 -4.35 2.65
C ALA A 248 12.00 -3.42 2.15
N LEU A 249 11.66 -2.18 1.80
CA LEU A 249 12.62 -1.16 1.39
C LEU A 249 13.43 -0.60 2.58
N GLY A 250 13.03 -0.88 3.81
CA GLY A 250 13.69 -0.36 5.03
C GLY A 250 13.20 1.03 5.44
N ILE A 251 12.07 1.50 4.93
CA ILE A 251 11.46 2.79 5.28
C ILE A 251 10.59 2.58 6.53
N THR A 252 11.24 2.47 7.69
CA THR A 252 10.60 2.11 8.97
C THR A 252 9.89 3.28 9.66
N GLU A 253 10.25 4.52 9.33
CA GLU A 253 9.59 5.71 9.88
C GLU A 253 8.21 5.97 9.25
N ALA A 254 7.90 5.28 8.16
CA ALA A 254 6.59 5.37 7.53
C ALA A 254 5.54 4.70 8.45
N ARG A 255 4.70 5.53 9.06
CA ARG A 255 3.53 5.08 9.82
C ARG A 255 2.57 4.33 8.90
N PHE A 256 1.58 3.65 9.48
CA PHE A 256 0.49 3.02 8.72
C PHE A 256 0.01 3.93 7.57
N PRO A 257 -0.06 3.43 6.34
CA PRO A 257 -0.43 4.25 5.18
C PRO A 257 -1.78 4.92 5.37
N ARG A 258 -1.81 6.23 5.18
CA ARG A 258 -3.07 7.00 5.20
C ARG A 258 -3.89 6.73 3.94
N PHE A 259 -5.17 7.11 3.96
CA PHE A 259 -5.97 7.12 2.73
C PHE A 259 -5.29 7.95 1.65
N ALA A 260 -5.40 7.50 0.42
CA ALA A 260 -4.76 8.09 -0.76
C ALA A 260 -3.22 8.24 -0.66
N ALA A 261 -2.56 7.42 0.18
CA ALA A 261 -1.09 7.38 0.23
C ALA A 261 -0.51 6.91 -1.11
N ARG A 262 0.67 7.44 -1.44
CA ARG A 262 1.39 7.10 -2.67
C ARG A 262 2.87 6.91 -2.43
N LEU A 263 3.44 5.92 -3.11
CA LEU A 263 4.87 5.68 -3.21
C LEU A 263 5.26 5.81 -4.69
N VAL A 264 6.22 6.67 -4.99
CA VAL A 264 6.65 6.96 -6.35
C VAL A 264 8.11 6.56 -6.51
N PHE A 265 8.40 5.82 -7.57
CA PHE A 265 9.74 5.52 -8.04
C PHE A 265 10.00 6.34 -9.29
N GLU A 266 10.99 7.20 -9.26
CA GLU A 266 11.40 8.01 -10.40
C GLU A 266 12.71 7.47 -10.96
N LEU A 267 12.77 7.32 -12.28
CA LEU A 267 14.00 7.01 -13.00
C LEU A 267 14.56 8.28 -13.61
N TRP A 268 15.81 8.56 -13.32
CA TRP A 268 16.53 9.72 -13.83
C TRP A 268 17.78 9.28 -14.61
N GLN A 269 18.08 10.01 -15.67
CA GLN A 269 19.27 9.84 -16.49
C GLN A 269 20.23 11.03 -16.27
N ASP A 270 21.52 10.76 -16.15
CA ASP A 270 22.52 11.84 -16.09
C ASP A 270 22.64 12.51 -17.47
N GLY A 271 22.42 13.82 -17.53
CA GLY A 271 22.50 14.57 -18.78
C GLY A 271 23.90 14.62 -19.41
N LYS A 272 24.96 14.45 -18.58
CA LYS A 272 26.37 14.41 -19.05
C LYS A 272 26.87 13.01 -19.33
N LYS A 273 26.23 12.00 -18.70
CA LYS A 273 26.59 10.60 -18.79
C LYS A 273 25.34 9.75 -19.06
N PRO A 274 24.87 9.67 -20.29
CA PRO A 274 23.59 9.03 -20.65
C PRO A 274 23.48 7.56 -20.26
N LYS A 275 24.57 6.89 -19.93
CA LYS A 275 24.58 5.51 -19.44
C LYS A 275 24.35 5.38 -17.94
N GLU A 276 24.50 6.48 -17.18
CA GLU A 276 24.27 6.49 -15.73
C GLU A 276 22.81 6.80 -15.43
N HIS A 277 22.15 5.89 -14.74
CA HIS A 277 20.76 6.02 -14.32
C HIS A 277 20.64 5.98 -12.79
N PHE A 278 19.72 6.76 -12.29
CA PHE A 278 19.49 6.94 -10.86
C PHE A 278 18.01 6.77 -10.55
N ILE A 279 17.72 6.44 -9.29
CA ILE A 279 16.35 6.45 -8.78
C ILE A 279 16.19 7.48 -7.68
N ARG A 280 14.99 8.01 -7.56
CA ARG A 280 14.49 8.75 -6.42
C ARG A 280 13.19 8.10 -5.97
N ILE A 281 13.00 7.96 -4.67
CA ILE A 281 11.81 7.32 -4.09
C ILE A 281 11.11 8.35 -3.20
N LEU A 282 9.85 8.62 -3.50
CA LEU A 282 9.03 9.59 -2.77
C LEU A 282 7.86 8.90 -2.09
N TYR A 283 7.69 9.11 -0.79
CA TYR A 283 6.51 8.66 -0.04
C TYR A 283 5.67 9.87 0.38
N ASN A 284 4.44 9.95 -0.13
CA ASN A 284 3.54 11.10 0.07
C ASN A 284 4.19 12.47 -0.27
N GLY A 285 5.14 12.47 -1.20
CA GLY A 285 5.88 13.65 -1.63
C GLY A 285 7.19 13.93 -0.89
N ALA A 286 7.45 13.26 0.24
CA ALA A 286 8.73 13.33 0.91
C ALA A 286 9.75 12.38 0.26
N ASP A 287 10.98 12.86 0.05
CA ASP A 287 12.08 12.02 -0.46
C ASP A 287 12.56 11.07 0.63
N VAL A 288 12.37 9.77 0.40
CA VAL A 288 12.76 8.68 1.29
C VAL A 288 13.86 7.80 0.70
N THR A 289 14.50 8.24 -0.38
CA THR A 289 15.50 7.48 -1.12
C THR A 289 16.61 6.96 -0.21
N PHE A 290 17.15 7.82 0.64
CA PHE A 290 18.27 7.48 1.53
C PHE A 290 17.83 6.88 2.88
N GLN A 291 16.55 6.67 3.09
CA GLN A 291 16.06 5.82 4.19
C GLN A 291 16.09 4.35 3.79
N THR A 292 16.12 4.04 2.48
CA THR A 292 16.12 2.66 1.99
C THR A 292 17.38 1.91 2.36
N SER A 293 17.22 0.61 2.66
CA SER A 293 18.33 -0.26 3.10
C SER A 293 19.50 -0.33 2.11
N PHE A 294 19.22 -0.18 0.81
CA PHE A 294 20.22 -0.27 -0.27
C PHE A 294 20.86 1.07 -0.63
N CYS A 295 20.35 2.20 -0.13
CA CYS A 295 20.92 3.53 -0.44
C CYS A 295 21.33 4.38 0.75
N LYS A 296 20.99 4.01 1.98
CA LYS A 296 21.32 4.78 3.19
C LYS A 296 22.81 5.10 3.34
N ASP A 297 23.69 4.19 2.94
CA ASP A 297 25.14 4.39 3.03
C ASP A 297 25.73 5.12 1.82
N TYR A 298 24.98 5.24 0.73
CA TYR A 298 25.41 5.93 -0.47
C TYR A 298 25.41 7.46 -0.29
N TYR A 299 24.44 7.98 0.47
CA TYR A 299 24.37 9.42 0.79
C TYR A 299 25.67 9.96 1.42
N LYS A 300 26.33 9.16 2.25
CA LYS A 300 27.60 9.55 2.91
C LYS A 300 28.79 9.61 1.95
N ARG A 301 28.68 9.05 0.76
CA ARG A 301 29.77 8.88 -0.23
C ARG A 301 29.56 9.62 -1.53
N SER A 302 28.43 10.26 -1.73
CA SER A 302 28.06 10.88 -3.00
C SER A 302 27.55 12.30 -2.81
N SER A 303 27.94 13.20 -3.70
CA SER A 303 27.36 14.54 -3.83
C SER A 303 26.04 14.56 -4.62
N LYS A 304 25.63 13.42 -5.20
CA LYS A 304 24.39 13.31 -5.99
C LYS A 304 23.21 13.00 -5.08
N PRO A 305 22.09 13.74 -5.17
CA PRO A 305 20.91 13.54 -4.31
C PRO A 305 20.02 12.36 -4.74
N MET A 306 20.55 11.40 -5.53
CA MET A 306 19.84 10.27 -6.08
C MET A 306 20.65 8.99 -5.94
N CYS A 307 19.94 7.85 -5.85
CA CYS A 307 20.56 6.54 -5.70
C CYS A 307 20.80 5.88 -7.07
N PRO A 308 21.98 5.30 -7.34
CA PRO A 308 22.19 4.56 -8.59
C PRO A 308 21.17 3.45 -8.79
N LEU A 309 20.63 3.31 -10.01
CA LEU A 309 19.64 2.30 -10.35
C LEU A 309 20.09 0.87 -10.00
N GLU A 310 21.39 0.58 -10.18
CA GLU A 310 21.96 -0.75 -9.88
C GLU A 310 21.77 -1.17 -8.41
N LYS A 311 21.66 -0.22 -7.48
CA LYS A 311 21.49 -0.52 -6.06
C LYS A 311 20.15 -1.18 -5.77
N ILE A 312 19.05 -0.62 -6.28
CA ILE A 312 17.73 -1.26 -6.12
C ILE A 312 17.63 -2.55 -6.92
N VAL A 313 18.25 -2.61 -8.11
CA VAL A 313 18.28 -3.83 -8.92
C VAL A 313 18.95 -4.97 -8.16
N ASN A 314 20.14 -4.73 -7.60
CA ASN A 314 20.88 -5.72 -6.80
C ASN A 314 20.09 -6.11 -5.54
N PHE A 315 19.48 -5.14 -4.88
CA PHE A 315 18.64 -5.40 -3.72
C PHE A 315 17.51 -6.37 -4.06
N VAL A 316 16.72 -6.07 -5.10
CA VAL A 316 15.54 -6.88 -5.44
C VAL A 316 15.91 -8.25 -6.01
N LYS A 317 16.97 -8.31 -6.82
CA LYS A 317 17.34 -9.56 -7.51
C LYS A 317 18.23 -10.49 -6.68
N ARG A 318 18.86 -9.99 -5.62
CA ARG A 318 19.82 -10.75 -4.82
C ARG A 318 19.65 -10.55 -3.33
N ASP A 319 19.73 -9.31 -2.85
CA ASP A 319 19.93 -9.04 -1.42
C ASP A 319 18.69 -9.36 -0.59
N MET A 320 17.48 -9.26 -1.19
CA MET A 320 16.22 -9.67 -0.55
C MET A 320 16.21 -11.14 -0.11
N PHE A 321 17.04 -12.00 -0.73
CA PHE A 321 17.07 -13.43 -0.45
C PHE A 321 18.14 -13.84 0.56
N LEU A 322 19.13 -12.98 0.82
CA LEU A 322 20.26 -13.29 1.71
C LEU A 322 19.81 -13.66 3.13
N VAL A 323 18.78 -12.99 3.64
CA VAL A 323 18.24 -13.27 4.98
C VAL A 323 17.60 -14.68 5.07
N PHE A 324 17.25 -15.27 3.93
CA PHE A 324 16.71 -16.64 3.83
C PHE A 324 17.78 -17.69 3.50
N ASN A 325 19.07 -17.31 3.45
CA ASN A 325 20.15 -18.16 2.93
C ASN A 325 19.81 -18.74 1.55
N SER A 326 19.23 -17.92 0.69
CA SER A 326 18.69 -18.31 -0.61
C SER A 326 19.23 -17.39 -1.71
N THR A 327 19.25 -17.89 -2.94
CA THR A 327 19.66 -17.14 -4.14
C THR A 327 18.50 -16.76 -5.05
N SER A 328 17.28 -17.24 -4.74
CA SER A 328 16.10 -17.01 -5.57
C SER A 328 14.83 -16.86 -4.73
N TYR A 329 13.85 -16.17 -5.31
CA TYR A 329 12.49 -16.06 -4.72
C TYR A 329 11.83 -17.43 -4.51
N TYR A 330 11.95 -18.31 -5.50
CA TYR A 330 11.36 -19.64 -5.45
C TYR A 330 11.90 -20.47 -4.27
N ASP A 331 13.22 -20.46 -4.08
CA ASP A 331 13.86 -21.16 -2.95
C ASP A 331 13.52 -20.51 -1.62
N ALA A 332 13.57 -19.17 -1.52
CA ALA A 332 13.21 -18.43 -0.33
C ALA A 332 11.74 -18.69 0.12
N CYS A 333 10.83 -18.87 -0.83
CA CYS A 333 9.43 -19.18 -0.56
C CYS A 333 9.19 -20.59 0.02
N ARG A 334 10.15 -21.52 -0.11
CA ARG A 334 10.01 -22.92 0.29
C ARG A 334 10.96 -23.34 1.40
N ARG A 335 12.03 -22.59 1.62
CA ARG A 335 13.03 -22.90 2.62
C ARG A 335 12.57 -22.45 4.01
N ARG A 336 12.31 -23.40 4.90
CA ARG A 336 12.13 -23.10 6.33
C ARG A 336 13.43 -22.55 6.89
N GLN A 337 13.38 -21.42 7.57
CA GLN A 337 14.46 -21.00 8.46
C GLN A 337 14.39 -21.90 9.70
N LEU A 338 15.46 -22.63 9.98
CA LEU A 338 15.67 -23.39 11.20
C LEU A 338 15.84 -22.42 12.38
#